data_0fc4efd7189abb7401224dc19c398b70
#
_entry.id   0fc4efd7189abb7401224dc19c398b70
#
_cell.length_a   1.000
_cell.length_b   1.000
_cell.length_c   1.000
_cell.angle_alpha   90.00
_cell.angle_beta   90.00
_cell.angle_gamma   90.00
#
_symmetry.space_group_name_H-M   'P 1'
#
loop_
_entity.id
_entity.type
_entity.pdbx_description
1 polymer ?
#
loop_
_entity_poly.entity_id
_entity_poly.type
_entity_poly.pdbx_seq_one_letter_code
_entity_poly.pdbx_strand_id
1 'polypeptide(L)'
;ASPDLILVPCVAFDKNGNRIGYGGGYYDRTIKKLRLMHENLKLIIVAFKEQEVEKIIVDENDEKLDYILTEEKLIKVNNKWK
;
A
#
# COMPACT_ATOMS: atom_id res chain seq x y z
N ALA A 1 18.55 -9.30 9.82
CA ALA A 1 18.41 -8.15 8.94
C ALA A 1 16.98 -7.64 8.92
N SER A 2 16.83 -6.36 8.71
CA SER A 2 15.51 -5.79 8.64
C SER A 2 14.80 -6.22 7.37
N PRO A 3 13.50 -6.42 7.40
CA PRO A 3 12.78 -6.68 6.17
C PRO A 3 12.77 -5.43 5.33
N ASP A 4 13.10 -5.58 4.07
CA ASP A 4 13.07 -4.47 3.16
C ASP A 4 11.77 -4.41 2.39
N LEU A 5 10.94 -5.42 2.54
CA LEU A 5 9.75 -5.57 1.74
C LEU A 5 8.63 -6.20 2.55
N ILE A 6 7.45 -5.62 2.50
CA ILE A 6 6.27 -6.19 3.17
C ILE A 6 5.12 -6.23 2.19
N LEU A 7 4.43 -7.37 2.16
CA LEU A 7 3.26 -7.55 1.32
C LEU A 7 2.01 -7.21 2.13
N VAL A 8 1.13 -6.41 1.56
CA VAL A 8 -0.05 -5.92 2.25
C VAL A 8 -1.29 -6.25 1.44
N PRO A 9 -2.24 -6.99 2.01
CA PRO A 9 -3.47 -7.30 1.29
C PRO A 9 -4.42 -6.12 1.29
N CYS A 10 -5.43 -6.18 0.43
CA CYS A 10 -6.42 -5.11 0.39
C CYS A 10 -7.76 -5.64 -0.09
N VAL A 11 -8.80 -4.88 0.19
CA VAL A 11 -10.12 -5.13 -0.38
C VAL A 11 -10.19 -4.49 -1.77
N ALA A 12 -9.60 -3.30 -1.90
CA ALA A 12 -9.54 -2.57 -3.17
C ALA A 12 -8.33 -1.66 -3.15
N PHE A 13 -7.87 -1.26 -4.32
CA PHE A 13 -6.74 -0.35 -4.42
C PHE A 13 -6.95 0.59 -5.63
N ASP A 14 -6.18 1.68 -5.66
CA ASP A 14 -6.16 2.55 -6.83
C ASP A 14 -4.71 2.71 -7.30
N LYS A 15 -4.55 3.34 -8.44
CA LYS A 15 -3.23 3.48 -9.06
C LYS A 15 -2.26 4.35 -8.27
N ASN A 16 -2.79 5.11 -7.35
CA ASN A 16 -1.95 6.01 -6.55
C ASN A 16 -1.40 5.36 -5.30
N GLY A 17 -1.62 4.07 -5.12
CA GLY A 17 -1.10 3.36 -3.96
C GLY A 17 -1.99 3.46 -2.74
N ASN A 18 -3.22 3.89 -2.90
CA ASN A 18 -4.19 3.91 -1.83
C ASN A 18 -4.92 2.59 -1.79
N ARG A 19 -5.35 2.18 -0.63
CA ARG A 19 -6.03 0.91 -0.51
C ARG A 19 -7.14 0.98 0.53
N ILE A 20 -8.13 0.12 0.35
CA ILE A 20 -9.15 -0.13 1.37
C ILE A 20 -8.75 -1.43 2.06
N GLY A 21 -8.51 -1.36 3.34
CA GLY A 21 -8.13 -2.53 4.12
C GLY A 21 -9.32 -3.27 4.66
N TYR A 22 -9.04 -4.22 5.53
CA TYR A 22 -10.07 -5.08 6.09
C TYR A 22 -10.71 -4.52 7.35
N GLY A 23 -10.42 -3.25 7.67
CA GLY A 23 -11.08 -2.57 8.76
C GLY A 23 -10.17 -2.29 9.94
N GLY A 24 -10.58 -1.37 10.79
CA GLY A 24 -9.88 -1.08 12.02
C GLY A 24 -8.57 -0.33 11.91
N GLY A 25 -8.09 -0.05 10.72
CA GLY A 25 -6.85 0.68 10.55
C GLY A 25 -5.62 -0.07 11.06
N TYR A 26 -5.74 -1.39 11.23
CA TYR A 26 -4.65 -2.17 11.79
C TYR A 26 -3.37 -2.06 10.97
N TYR A 27 -3.49 -2.24 9.66
CA TYR A 27 -2.32 -2.19 8.79
C TYR A 27 -1.73 -0.79 8.74
N ASP A 28 -2.56 0.24 8.73
CA ASP A 28 -2.05 1.60 8.66
C ASP A 28 -1.21 1.94 9.88
N ARG A 29 -1.67 1.55 11.06
CA ARG A 29 -0.91 1.79 12.28
C ARG A 29 0.39 1.00 12.29
N THR A 30 0.32 -0.26 11.87
CA THR A 30 1.48 -1.12 11.85
C THR A 30 2.51 -0.63 10.84
N ILE A 31 2.04 -0.23 9.66
CA ILE A 31 2.91 0.28 8.61
C ILE A 31 3.64 1.54 9.07
N LYS A 32 2.89 2.45 9.68
CA LYS A 32 3.49 3.68 10.18
C LYS A 32 4.60 3.39 11.18
N LYS A 33 4.34 2.47 12.08
CA LYS A 33 5.32 2.09 13.09
C LYS A 33 6.55 1.46 12.44
N LEU A 34 6.34 0.57 11.47
CA LEU A 34 7.44 -0.10 10.80
C LEU A 34 8.29 0.87 10.00
N ARG A 35 7.68 1.86 9.37
CA ARG A 35 8.43 2.86 8.62
C ARG A 35 9.29 3.73 9.50
N LEU A 36 8.87 3.96 10.74
CA LEU A 36 9.71 4.69 11.67
C LEU A 36 10.94 3.89 12.05
N MET A 37 10.84 2.57 12.04
CA MET A 37 11.95 1.71 12.41
C MET A 37 12.84 1.32 11.25
N HIS A 38 12.28 1.33 10.02
CA HIS A 38 12.98 0.87 8.85
C HIS A 38 12.76 1.85 7.70
N GLU A 39 13.64 2.81 7.56
CA GLU A 39 13.40 3.90 6.64
C GLU A 39 13.42 3.49 5.17
N ASN A 40 14.00 2.35 4.84
CA ASN A 40 14.04 1.89 3.44
C ASN A 40 12.99 0.82 3.15
N LEU A 41 12.01 0.69 4.01
CA LEU A 41 10.98 -0.32 3.85
C LEU A 41 10.13 -0.05 2.63
N LYS A 42 9.91 -1.07 1.82
CA LYS A 42 9.02 -1.01 0.67
C LYS A 42 7.77 -1.82 0.96
N LEU A 43 6.64 -1.25 0.61
CA LEU A 43 5.34 -1.86 0.87
C LEU A 43 4.67 -2.16 -0.46
N ILE A 44 4.20 -3.39 -0.61
CA ILE A 44 3.58 -3.84 -1.83
C ILE A 44 2.15 -4.29 -1.54
N ILE A 45 1.19 -3.71 -2.26
CA ILE A 45 -0.17 -4.21 -2.24
C ILE A 45 -0.22 -5.47 -3.08
N VAL A 46 -0.79 -6.53 -2.55
CA VAL A 46 -1.00 -7.77 -3.30
C VAL A 46 -2.49 -7.90 -3.54
N ALA A 47 -2.89 -7.95 -4.79
CA ALA A 47 -4.31 -7.92 -5.13
C ALA A 47 -4.55 -8.55 -6.49
N PHE A 48 -5.82 -8.80 -6.80
CA PHE A 48 -6.22 -9.17 -8.15
C PHE A 48 -6.56 -7.89 -8.90
N LYS A 49 -6.37 -7.93 -10.19
CA LYS A 49 -6.66 -6.78 -11.03
C LYS A 49 -8.08 -6.27 -10.84
N GLU A 50 -9.04 -7.16 -10.61
CA GLU A 50 -10.42 -6.77 -10.42
C GLU A 50 -10.66 -5.96 -9.17
N GLN A 51 -9.71 -5.93 -8.26
CA GLN A 51 -9.84 -5.14 -7.04
C GLN A 51 -9.45 -3.67 -7.26
N GLU A 52 -9.00 -3.34 -8.45
CA GLU A 52 -8.65 -1.96 -8.76
C GLU A 52 -9.90 -1.11 -8.92
N VAL A 53 -9.91 0.06 -8.28
CA VAL A 53 -10.98 1.04 -8.42
C VAL A 53 -10.37 2.32 -8.95
N GLU A 54 -11.20 3.21 -9.42
CA GLU A 54 -10.73 4.42 -10.07
C GLU A 54 -10.03 5.35 -9.09
N LYS A 55 -10.62 5.55 -7.94
CA LYS A 55 -10.04 6.44 -6.94
C LYS A 55 -10.58 6.09 -5.57
N ILE A 56 -9.69 6.08 -4.60
CA ILE A 56 -10.06 5.86 -3.21
C ILE A 56 -9.91 7.18 -2.47
N ILE A 57 -10.96 7.54 -1.74
CA ILE A 57 -10.91 8.73 -0.89
C ILE A 57 -10.12 8.36 0.34
N VAL A 58 -9.06 9.11 0.60
CA VAL A 58 -8.15 8.76 1.69
C VAL A 58 -8.15 9.82 2.76
N ASP A 59 -7.82 9.37 3.94
CA ASP A 59 -7.55 10.22 5.08
C ASP A 59 -6.08 10.56 5.04
N GLU A 60 -5.70 11.72 5.55
CA GLU A 60 -4.29 12.09 5.54
C GLU A 60 -3.44 11.16 6.41
N ASN A 61 -4.07 10.37 7.26
CA ASN A 61 -3.33 9.40 8.08
C ASN A 61 -3.12 8.06 7.39
N ASP A 62 -3.71 7.87 6.22
CA ASP A 62 -3.56 6.61 5.51
C ASP A 62 -2.18 6.55 4.87
N GLU A 63 -1.57 5.37 4.91
CA GLU A 63 -0.24 5.18 4.35
C GLU A 63 -0.33 4.73 2.91
N LYS A 64 0.41 5.40 2.05
CA LYS A 64 0.50 4.99 0.65
C LYS A 64 1.55 3.92 0.49
N LEU A 65 1.28 3.00 -0.41
CA LEU A 65 2.17 1.88 -0.66
C LEU A 65 3.04 2.17 -1.87
N ASP A 66 4.12 1.42 -2.02
CA ASP A 66 5.13 1.72 -3.03
C ASP A 66 4.90 0.98 -4.33
N TYR A 67 4.32 -0.21 -4.26
CA TYR A 67 4.09 -1.05 -5.43
C TYR A 67 2.76 -1.74 -5.33
N ILE A 68 2.24 -2.14 -6.47
CA ILE A 68 1.01 -2.94 -6.54
C ILE A 68 1.34 -4.16 -7.38
N LEU A 69 1.16 -5.34 -6.80
CA LEU A 69 1.38 -6.60 -7.49
C LEU A 69 0.05 -7.26 -7.77
N THR A 70 -0.25 -7.46 -9.05
CA THR A 70 -1.45 -8.19 -9.44
C THR A 70 -1.03 -9.42 -10.21
N GLU A 71 -2.03 -10.23 -10.60
CA GLU A 71 -1.72 -11.43 -11.39
C GLU A 71 -1.17 -11.08 -12.78
N GLU A 72 -1.27 -9.83 -13.19
CA GLU A 72 -0.79 -9.42 -14.50
C GLU A 72 0.57 -8.77 -14.46
N LYS A 73 0.86 -7.97 -13.45
CA LYS A 73 2.10 -7.23 -13.44
C LYS A 73 2.38 -6.58 -12.10
N LEU A 74 3.61 -6.11 -11.97
CA LEU A 74 4.03 -5.31 -10.83
C LEU A 74 4.03 -3.84 -11.28
N ILE A 75 3.31 -3.02 -10.55
CA ILE A 75 3.18 -1.60 -10.86
C ILE A 75 3.91 -0.79 -9.81
N LYS A 76 4.78 0.10 -10.23
CA LYS A 76 5.40 1.02 -9.30
C LYS A 76 4.50 2.22 -9.12
N VAL A 77 4.17 2.52 -7.88
CA VAL A 77 3.31 3.66 -7.58
C VAL A 77 4.10 4.94 -7.72
N ASN A 78 3.54 5.88 -8.45
CA ASN A 78 4.19 7.17 -8.60
C ASN A 78 3.73 8.09 -7.49
N ASN A 79 4.55 8.21 -6.47
CA ASN A 79 4.23 9.02 -5.29
C ASN A 79 4.81 10.41 -5.32
N LYS A 80 5.06 10.93 -6.48
CA LYS A 80 5.59 12.22 -6.54
C LYS A 80 4.59 13.19 -6.16
N TRP A 81 4.58 13.61 -5.02
CA TRP A 81 3.68 14.56 -4.62
C TRP A 81 4.49 15.68 -4.11
N LYS A 82 5.31 15.95 -4.60
CA LYS A 82 6.02 17.00 -4.24
C LYS A 82 5.97 17.99 -5.05
#